data_7ba54151a6b1afe8d8f91a985d952028
#
_entry.id   7ba54151a6b1afe8d8f91a985d952028
#
_cell.length_a   1.000
_cell.length_b   1.000
_cell.length_c   1.000
_cell.angle_alpha   90.00
_cell.angle_beta   90.00
_cell.angle_gamma   90.00
#
_symmetry.space_group_name_H-M   'P 1'
#
loop_
_entity.id
_entity.type
_entity.pdbx_description
1 polymer ?
#
loop_
_entity_poly.entity_id
_entity_poly.type
_entity_poly.pdbx_seq_one_letter_code
_entity_poly.pdbx_strand_id
1 'polypeptide(L)'
;LDSANIEYIKWDMNRQLTEVGSATLPAERQRELWHRYVLGVYDLMDRLTTDYPHILLENCSGGGARFDPGMLYYSPQIWCSDDTDAIERLKIQHGTSMCYPCSAMGAHVSDCPNHTVGRNTPFKTRGHVAMVGTFGYELDVTRIPQEDRDAIPAQIEEFNKFNKLVRTGDHYRIGNMFEDNTWDAWEFVAKDKSEALFEFVQVLGRPNERSRRIKLKGLEADAYYYEENEPDKKISGAALMNAGINIAKIWNGDGLYGDFCSKILHFIKV
;
A
#
# COMPACT_ATOMS: atom_id res chain seq x y z
N LEU A 1 -1.59 -16.05 -26.14
CA LEU A 1 -2.20 -16.49 -24.87
C LEU A 1 -2.94 -17.82 -25.01
N ASP A 2 -3.49 -18.13 -26.19
CA ASP A 2 -4.24 -19.37 -26.44
C ASP A 2 -3.42 -20.68 -26.22
N SER A 3 -2.09 -20.58 -26.21
CA SER A 3 -1.18 -21.74 -26.06
C SER A 3 -0.74 -21.98 -24.63
N ALA A 4 -1.10 -21.14 -23.67
CA ALA A 4 -0.66 -21.25 -22.27
C ALA A 4 -1.74 -20.73 -21.32
N ASN A 5 -1.86 -21.38 -20.15
CA ASN A 5 -2.77 -20.92 -19.08
C ASN A 5 -2.13 -19.75 -18.35
N ILE A 6 -2.46 -18.51 -18.74
CA ILE A 6 -1.98 -17.26 -18.18
C ILE A 6 -3.16 -16.51 -17.58
N GLU A 7 -3.10 -16.19 -16.30
CA GLU A 7 -4.16 -15.50 -15.56
C GLU A 7 -3.73 -14.09 -15.11
N TYR A 8 -2.42 -13.81 -15.17
CA TYR A 8 -1.85 -12.54 -14.73
C TYR A 8 -0.74 -12.10 -15.67
N ILE A 9 -0.76 -10.82 -16.04
CA ILE A 9 0.27 -10.18 -16.86
C ILE A 9 0.73 -8.90 -16.17
N LYS A 10 2.03 -8.77 -15.90
CA LYS A 10 2.67 -7.51 -15.57
C LYS A 10 3.29 -6.93 -16.83
N TRP A 11 2.72 -5.82 -17.31
CA TRP A 11 3.17 -5.12 -18.50
C TRP A 11 4.08 -3.98 -18.13
N ASP A 12 5.37 -4.18 -18.32
CA ASP A 12 6.39 -3.19 -17.99
C ASP A 12 6.87 -2.41 -19.20
N MET A 13 7.30 -1.14 -18.98
CA MET A 13 7.91 -0.29 -19.99
C MET A 13 8.94 0.64 -19.32
N ASN A 14 10.23 0.28 -19.38
CA ASN A 14 11.31 0.93 -18.62
C ASN A 14 12.11 1.94 -19.44
N ARG A 15 11.53 2.45 -20.53
CA ARG A 15 12.19 3.45 -21.37
C ARG A 15 11.41 4.75 -21.42
N GLN A 16 12.10 5.84 -21.16
CA GLN A 16 11.56 7.19 -21.38
C GLN A 16 11.38 7.47 -22.87
N LEU A 17 10.25 8.06 -23.22
CA LEU A 17 9.95 8.51 -24.60
C LEU A 17 10.43 9.96 -24.78
N THR A 18 11.74 10.19 -24.78
CA THR A 18 12.33 11.54 -24.82
C THR A 18 12.52 12.01 -26.24
N GLU A 19 13.16 11.21 -27.08
CA GLU A 19 13.48 11.53 -28.48
C GLU A 19 12.79 10.49 -29.37
N VAL A 20 11.70 10.88 -29.98
CA VAL A 20 10.87 9.97 -30.78
C VAL A 20 10.74 10.47 -32.20
N GLY A 21 10.75 9.54 -33.13
CA GLY A 21 10.49 9.76 -34.54
C GLY A 21 9.88 8.53 -35.19
N SER A 22 9.06 8.71 -36.18
CA SER A 22 8.47 7.63 -36.95
C SER A 22 8.76 7.79 -38.44
N ALA A 23 9.31 6.75 -39.04
CA ALA A 23 9.53 6.71 -40.50
C ALA A 23 8.22 6.69 -41.32
N THR A 24 7.10 6.36 -40.68
CA THR A 24 5.78 6.29 -41.30
C THR A 24 4.98 7.58 -41.21
N LEU A 25 5.41 8.54 -40.35
CA LEU A 25 4.77 9.84 -40.23
C LEU A 25 5.53 10.89 -41.05
N PRO A 26 4.83 11.77 -41.80
CA PRO A 26 5.45 12.89 -42.47
C PRO A 26 5.98 13.91 -41.46
N ALA A 27 6.92 14.78 -41.87
CA ALA A 27 7.66 15.68 -40.98
C ALA A 27 6.74 16.58 -40.12
N GLU A 28 5.68 17.11 -40.72
CA GLU A 28 4.69 17.98 -40.05
C GLU A 28 3.88 17.29 -38.99
N ARG A 29 3.82 15.95 -38.99
CA ARG A 29 3.06 15.14 -38.02
C ARG A 29 3.91 14.42 -37.02
N GLN A 30 5.20 14.58 -37.00
CA GLN A 30 6.10 13.93 -36.03
C GLN A 30 5.71 14.23 -34.56
N ARG A 31 5.20 15.45 -34.31
CA ARG A 31 4.76 15.87 -32.95
C ARG A 31 3.53 15.12 -32.43
N GLU A 32 2.79 14.42 -33.30
CA GLU A 32 1.66 13.57 -32.89
C GLU A 32 2.11 12.23 -32.31
N LEU A 33 3.38 11.88 -32.40
CA LEU A 33 3.85 10.52 -32.11
C LEU A 33 3.59 10.09 -30.68
N TRP A 34 3.83 10.96 -29.68
CA TRP A 34 3.54 10.63 -28.26
C TRP A 34 2.06 10.29 -28.04
N HIS A 35 1.17 11.11 -28.59
CA HIS A 35 -0.27 10.87 -28.48
C HIS A 35 -0.67 9.58 -29.20
N ARG A 36 -0.17 9.36 -30.41
CA ARG A 36 -0.45 8.14 -31.20
C ARG A 36 0.11 6.89 -30.51
N TYR A 37 1.26 6.99 -29.86
CA TYR A 37 1.82 5.89 -29.09
C TYR A 37 0.89 5.49 -27.94
N VAL A 38 0.39 6.45 -27.16
CA VAL A 38 -0.55 6.18 -26.06
C VAL A 38 -1.85 5.55 -26.57
N LEU A 39 -2.41 6.08 -27.67
CA LEU A 39 -3.59 5.48 -28.30
C LEU A 39 -3.34 4.04 -28.79
N GLY A 40 -2.15 3.77 -29.33
CA GLY A 40 -1.76 2.40 -29.71
C GLY A 40 -1.61 1.46 -28.54
N VAL A 41 -1.09 1.94 -27.40
CA VAL A 41 -1.03 1.16 -26.15
C VAL A 41 -2.44 0.85 -25.63
N TYR A 42 -3.35 1.83 -25.66
CA TYR A 42 -4.74 1.62 -25.26
C TYR A 42 -5.46 0.63 -26.16
N ASP A 43 -5.27 0.70 -27.50
CA ASP A 43 -5.82 -0.28 -28.44
C ASP A 43 -5.35 -1.71 -28.13
N LEU A 44 -4.05 -1.88 -27.84
CA LEU A 44 -3.50 -3.18 -27.46
C LEU A 44 -4.09 -3.70 -26.15
N MET A 45 -4.22 -2.83 -25.14
CA MET A 45 -4.79 -3.19 -23.85
C MET A 45 -6.29 -3.49 -23.95
N ASP A 46 -7.03 -2.70 -24.73
CA ASP A 46 -8.45 -2.91 -24.98
C ASP A 46 -8.71 -4.28 -25.62
N ARG A 47 -7.94 -4.62 -26.66
CA ARG A 47 -8.00 -5.95 -27.30
C ARG A 47 -7.64 -7.06 -26.31
N LEU A 48 -6.57 -6.89 -25.54
CA LEU A 48 -6.15 -7.88 -24.55
C LEU A 48 -7.23 -8.16 -23.52
N THR A 49 -7.81 -7.10 -22.93
CA THR A 49 -8.83 -7.24 -21.88
C THR A 49 -10.21 -7.66 -22.43
N THR A 50 -10.47 -7.41 -23.72
CA THR A 50 -11.68 -7.86 -24.40
C THR A 50 -11.59 -9.33 -24.79
N ASP A 51 -10.48 -9.75 -25.41
CA ASP A 51 -10.28 -11.12 -25.88
C ASP A 51 -10.00 -12.09 -24.72
N TYR A 52 -9.38 -11.61 -23.63
CA TYR A 52 -9.00 -12.39 -22.44
C TYR A 52 -9.48 -11.74 -21.15
N PRO A 53 -10.80 -11.64 -20.89
CA PRO A 53 -11.35 -10.90 -19.75
C PRO A 53 -11.05 -11.53 -18.40
N HIS A 54 -10.51 -12.75 -18.36
CA HIS A 54 -10.09 -13.44 -17.14
C HIS A 54 -8.68 -13.05 -16.69
N ILE A 55 -7.89 -12.39 -17.54
CA ILE A 55 -6.51 -12.01 -17.23
C ILE A 55 -6.52 -10.74 -16.39
N LEU A 56 -5.82 -10.79 -15.25
CA LEU A 56 -5.51 -9.59 -14.47
C LEU A 56 -4.27 -8.92 -15.07
N LEU A 57 -4.43 -7.67 -15.48
CA LEU A 57 -3.36 -6.85 -16.03
C LEU A 57 -2.83 -5.88 -14.98
N GLU A 58 -1.53 -5.93 -14.69
CA GLU A 58 -0.79 -4.93 -13.92
C GLU A 58 0.09 -4.11 -14.85
N ASN A 59 0.07 -2.79 -14.71
CA ASN A 59 1.02 -1.92 -15.39
C ASN A 59 2.23 -1.57 -14.51
N CYS A 60 3.37 -1.44 -15.17
CA CYS A 60 4.59 -0.91 -14.60
C CYS A 60 5.29 -0.05 -15.66
N SER A 61 6.06 0.94 -15.23
CA SER A 61 6.88 1.75 -16.13
C SER A 61 8.01 2.42 -15.36
N GLY A 62 9.07 1.66 -15.07
CA GLY A 62 10.10 2.10 -14.13
C GLY A 62 9.48 2.55 -12.81
N GLY A 63 8.58 1.74 -12.24
CA GLY A 63 7.65 2.12 -11.20
C GLY A 63 6.40 2.80 -11.75
N GLY A 64 6.06 3.98 -11.22
CA GLY A 64 4.78 4.65 -11.44
C GLY A 64 4.72 5.65 -12.61
N ALA A 65 5.63 5.62 -13.59
CA ALA A 65 5.65 6.62 -14.66
C ALA A 65 4.41 6.58 -15.59
N ARG A 66 3.66 5.50 -15.58
CA ARG A 66 2.35 5.37 -16.27
C ARG A 66 1.20 5.16 -15.28
N PHE A 67 1.33 5.62 -14.05
CA PHE A 67 0.23 5.58 -13.09
C PHE A 67 -0.73 6.73 -13.36
N ASP A 68 -1.70 6.49 -14.21
CA ASP A 68 -2.69 7.47 -14.67
C ASP A 68 -4.07 6.83 -14.83
N PRO A 69 -5.16 7.64 -14.89
CA PRO A 69 -6.53 7.12 -15.00
C PRO A 69 -6.80 6.32 -16.28
N GLY A 70 -6.11 6.63 -17.38
CA GLY A 70 -6.27 5.90 -18.64
C GLY A 70 -5.71 4.48 -18.52
N MET A 71 -4.53 4.33 -17.91
CA MET A 71 -3.96 3.01 -17.64
C MET A 71 -4.82 2.23 -16.62
N LEU A 72 -5.37 2.89 -15.61
CA LEU A 72 -6.26 2.25 -14.62
C LEU A 72 -7.57 1.73 -15.23
N TYR A 73 -8.00 2.24 -16.37
CA TYR A 73 -9.16 1.71 -17.08
C TYR A 73 -8.94 0.26 -17.51
N TYR A 74 -7.73 -0.08 -17.95
CA TYR A 74 -7.36 -1.43 -18.40
C TYR A 74 -6.71 -2.29 -17.33
N SER A 75 -6.04 -1.66 -16.39
CA SER A 75 -5.20 -2.32 -15.37
C SER A 75 -5.62 -1.87 -13.98
N PRO A 76 -6.38 -2.69 -13.24
CA PRO A 76 -6.87 -2.32 -11.91
C PRO A 76 -5.75 -2.17 -10.88
N GLN A 77 -4.53 -2.57 -11.22
CA GLN A 77 -3.33 -2.48 -10.40
C GLN A 77 -2.17 -1.89 -11.20
N ILE A 78 -1.44 -0.96 -10.59
CA ILE A 78 -0.23 -0.36 -11.17
C ILE A 78 0.88 -0.38 -10.11
N TRP A 79 2.10 -0.74 -10.51
CA TRP A 79 3.29 -0.64 -9.69
C TRP A 79 3.64 0.83 -9.49
N CYS A 80 3.64 1.33 -8.25
CA CYS A 80 3.79 2.77 -8.01
C CYS A 80 5.24 3.23 -7.86
N SER A 81 6.18 2.34 -7.55
CA SER A 81 7.61 2.64 -7.46
C SER A 81 8.46 1.38 -7.39
N ASP A 82 9.61 1.39 -8.05
CA ASP A 82 10.64 0.36 -7.92
C ASP A 82 11.42 0.45 -6.60
N ASP A 83 11.24 1.54 -5.83
CA ASP A 83 11.71 1.58 -4.46
C ASP A 83 10.77 0.78 -3.57
N THR A 84 11.24 -0.41 -3.19
CA THR A 84 10.51 -1.39 -2.40
C THR A 84 10.81 -1.31 -0.91
N ASP A 85 11.66 -0.39 -0.48
CA ASP A 85 11.95 -0.19 0.93
C ASP A 85 10.69 0.24 1.70
N ALA A 86 10.30 -0.52 2.72
CA ALA A 86 9.04 -0.29 3.43
C ALA A 86 8.94 1.13 4.05
N ILE A 87 10.06 1.72 4.46
CA ILE A 87 10.05 3.05 5.08
C ILE A 87 9.92 4.16 4.02
N GLU A 88 10.57 4.01 2.86
CA GLU A 88 10.35 4.94 1.73
C GLU A 88 8.93 4.78 1.15
N ARG A 89 8.40 3.55 1.16
CA ARG A 89 7.01 3.27 0.74
C ARG A 89 5.96 4.01 1.55
N LEU A 90 6.22 4.38 2.81
CA LEU A 90 5.32 5.25 3.58
C LEU A 90 5.05 6.57 2.83
N LYS A 91 6.09 7.22 2.30
CA LYS A 91 5.96 8.45 1.51
C LYS A 91 5.36 8.21 0.13
N ILE A 92 5.83 7.16 -0.55
CA ILE A 92 5.39 6.81 -1.90
C ILE A 92 3.89 6.49 -1.91
N GLN A 93 3.44 5.63 -1.00
CA GLN A 93 2.03 5.24 -0.89
C GLN A 93 1.15 6.39 -0.41
N HIS A 94 1.65 7.21 0.54
CA HIS A 94 0.95 8.44 0.93
C HIS A 94 0.72 9.36 -0.27
N GLY A 95 1.79 9.68 -1.03
CA GLY A 95 1.70 10.55 -2.21
C GLY A 95 0.77 9.98 -3.28
N THR A 96 0.92 8.70 -3.63
CA THR A 96 0.08 8.03 -4.62
C THR A 96 -1.39 8.03 -4.19
N SER A 97 -1.67 7.79 -2.90
CA SER A 97 -3.04 7.77 -2.36
C SER A 97 -3.73 9.13 -2.34
N MET A 98 -3.02 10.23 -2.60
CA MET A 98 -3.64 11.55 -2.77
C MET A 98 -4.48 11.65 -4.05
N CYS A 99 -4.14 10.87 -5.07
CA CYS A 99 -4.79 10.88 -6.39
C CYS A 99 -5.54 9.58 -6.71
N TYR A 100 -5.08 8.44 -6.16
CA TYR A 100 -5.55 7.11 -6.56
C TYR A 100 -5.91 6.26 -5.33
N PRO A 101 -6.86 5.32 -5.46
CA PRO A 101 -7.23 4.45 -4.36
C PRO A 101 -6.07 3.48 -4.00
N CYS A 102 -5.96 3.15 -2.73
CA CYS A 102 -4.96 2.19 -2.25
C CYS A 102 -5.07 0.82 -2.95
N SER A 103 -6.28 0.42 -3.32
CA SER A 103 -6.55 -0.83 -4.04
C SER A 103 -5.92 -0.91 -5.44
N ALA A 104 -5.48 0.22 -6.00
CA ALA A 104 -4.81 0.27 -7.30
C ALA A 104 -3.27 0.24 -7.19
N MET A 105 -2.72 0.36 -5.98
CA MET A 105 -1.27 0.41 -5.76
C MET A 105 -0.70 -0.99 -5.52
N GLY A 106 0.24 -1.45 -6.37
CA GLY A 106 1.07 -2.60 -6.06
C GLY A 106 1.94 -2.32 -4.83
N ALA A 107 1.88 -3.21 -3.82
CA ALA A 107 2.66 -3.10 -2.59
C ALA A 107 3.18 -4.46 -2.17
N HIS A 108 4.49 -4.59 -2.03
CA HIS A 108 5.13 -5.88 -1.80
C HIS A 108 6.06 -5.86 -0.58
N VAL A 109 6.14 -7.01 0.07
CA VAL A 109 7.17 -7.32 1.04
C VAL A 109 8.44 -7.66 0.26
N SER A 110 9.46 -6.82 0.35
CA SER A 110 10.72 -6.97 -0.38
C SER A 110 11.82 -7.63 0.47
N ASP A 111 12.96 -7.89 -0.17
CA ASP A 111 14.17 -8.42 0.48
C ASP A 111 14.69 -7.52 1.61
N CYS A 112 15.41 -8.13 2.54
CA CYS A 112 16.09 -7.46 3.65
C CYS A 112 17.52 -8.02 3.79
N PRO A 113 18.57 -7.16 3.76
CA PRO A 113 18.52 -5.70 3.59
C PRO A 113 17.90 -5.27 2.26
N ASN A 114 17.19 -4.15 2.21
CA ASN A 114 16.61 -3.64 0.97
C ASN A 114 17.70 -3.33 -0.05
N HIS A 115 17.54 -3.80 -1.28
CA HIS A 115 18.57 -3.71 -2.33
C HIS A 115 18.82 -2.28 -2.81
N THR A 116 17.87 -1.35 -2.65
CA THR A 116 18.00 0.04 -3.09
C THR A 116 18.72 0.89 -2.04
N VAL A 117 18.29 0.79 -0.77
CA VAL A 117 18.75 1.69 0.31
C VAL A 117 19.57 1.01 1.39
N GLY A 118 19.74 -0.32 1.34
CA GLY A 118 20.50 -1.11 2.32
C GLY A 118 19.87 -1.17 3.72
N ARG A 119 18.62 -0.75 3.88
CA ARG A 119 17.93 -0.71 5.17
C ARG A 119 17.48 -2.09 5.61
N ASN A 120 17.63 -2.35 6.93
CA ASN A 120 17.07 -3.53 7.57
C ASN A 120 15.75 -3.14 8.26
N THR A 121 14.63 -3.59 7.70
CA THR A 121 13.30 -3.37 8.26
C THR A 121 12.70 -4.71 8.68
N PRO A 122 12.16 -4.85 9.91
CA PRO A 122 11.56 -6.10 10.39
C PRO A 122 10.51 -6.64 9.42
N PHE A 123 10.44 -7.97 9.28
CA PHE A 123 9.51 -8.65 8.37
C PHE A 123 8.05 -8.23 8.63
N LYS A 124 7.67 -8.16 9.90
CA LYS A 124 6.36 -7.67 10.34
C LYS A 124 6.04 -6.29 9.78
N THR A 125 6.96 -5.33 9.90
CA THR A 125 6.75 -3.96 9.42
C THR A 125 6.68 -3.90 7.90
N ARG A 126 7.52 -4.67 7.19
CA ARG A 126 7.42 -4.79 5.72
C ARG A 126 6.03 -5.27 5.29
N GLY A 127 5.46 -6.25 6.01
CA GLY A 127 4.11 -6.75 5.78
C GLY A 127 3.04 -5.73 6.06
N HIS A 128 3.07 -5.06 7.22
CA HIS A 128 2.08 -4.04 7.55
C HIS A 128 2.04 -2.93 6.49
N VAL A 129 3.19 -2.36 6.10
CA VAL A 129 3.25 -1.33 5.07
C VAL A 129 2.72 -1.82 3.71
N ALA A 130 2.96 -3.08 3.35
CA ALA A 130 2.46 -3.67 2.11
C ALA A 130 0.93 -3.92 2.13
N MET A 131 0.32 -4.10 3.30
CA MET A 131 -1.12 -4.38 3.42
C MET A 131 -2.02 -3.23 2.95
N VAL A 132 -1.50 -2.02 2.87
CA VAL A 132 -2.25 -0.83 2.43
C VAL A 132 -2.52 -0.82 0.93
N GLY A 133 -1.80 -1.63 0.16
CA GLY A 133 -1.99 -1.78 -1.28
C GLY A 133 -2.45 -3.17 -1.70
N THR A 134 -2.16 -3.50 -2.94
CA THR A 134 -2.30 -4.86 -3.46
C THR A 134 -1.08 -5.66 -3.03
N PHE A 135 -1.29 -6.48 -2.00
CA PHE A 135 -0.24 -7.18 -1.28
C PHE A 135 0.42 -8.29 -2.09
N GLY A 136 1.73 -8.43 -1.93
CA GLY A 136 2.51 -9.53 -2.50
C GLY A 136 3.91 -9.61 -1.90
N TYR A 137 4.67 -10.59 -2.36
CA TYR A 137 6.07 -10.80 -1.99
C TYR A 137 6.96 -10.61 -3.20
N GLU A 138 8.00 -9.80 -3.05
CA GLU A 138 9.04 -9.53 -4.05
C GLU A 138 10.40 -9.81 -3.43
N LEU A 139 10.65 -11.10 -3.21
CA LEU A 139 11.85 -11.60 -2.55
C LEU A 139 12.10 -13.06 -2.92
N ASP A 140 13.32 -13.52 -2.72
CA ASP A 140 13.68 -14.94 -2.87
C ASP A 140 13.36 -15.71 -1.57
N VAL A 141 12.22 -16.41 -1.56
CA VAL A 141 11.75 -17.19 -0.40
C VAL A 141 12.72 -18.28 0.05
N THR A 142 13.68 -18.68 -0.80
CA THR A 142 14.69 -19.68 -0.46
C THR A 142 15.84 -19.08 0.34
N ARG A 143 15.99 -17.75 0.35
CA ARG A 143 17.12 -17.02 0.95
C ARG A 143 16.77 -16.25 2.21
N ILE A 144 15.48 -16.04 2.50
CA ILE A 144 15.05 -15.35 3.72
C ILE A 144 15.28 -16.24 4.96
N PRO A 145 15.43 -15.64 6.16
CA PRO A 145 15.48 -16.37 7.43
C PRO A 145 14.29 -17.31 7.61
N GLN A 146 14.50 -18.43 8.31
CA GLN A 146 13.44 -19.42 8.54
C GLN A 146 12.27 -18.80 9.32
N GLU A 147 12.55 -17.93 10.31
CA GLU A 147 11.53 -17.22 11.09
C GLU A 147 10.63 -16.34 10.22
N ASP A 148 11.18 -15.63 9.24
CA ASP A 148 10.42 -14.83 8.28
C ASP A 148 9.56 -15.74 7.39
N ARG A 149 10.11 -16.88 6.94
CA ARG A 149 9.39 -17.86 6.13
C ARG A 149 8.21 -18.46 6.88
N ASP A 150 8.41 -18.79 8.16
CA ASP A 150 7.35 -19.35 9.01
C ASP A 150 6.25 -18.33 9.33
N ALA A 151 6.55 -17.02 9.26
CA ALA A 151 5.59 -15.95 9.47
C ALA A 151 4.74 -15.63 8.22
N ILE A 152 5.12 -16.08 7.00
CA ILE A 152 4.39 -15.80 5.76
C ILE A 152 2.91 -16.20 5.83
N PRO A 153 2.54 -17.42 6.27
CA PRO A 153 1.12 -17.82 6.30
C PRO A 153 0.27 -16.90 7.18
N ALA A 154 0.76 -16.52 8.36
CA ALA A 154 0.04 -15.64 9.27
C ALA A 154 -0.11 -14.22 8.68
N GLN A 155 0.91 -13.73 7.98
CA GLN A 155 0.89 -12.42 7.32
C GLN A 155 -0.12 -12.39 6.14
N ILE A 156 -0.22 -13.50 5.39
CA ILE A 156 -1.23 -13.65 4.33
C ILE A 156 -2.64 -13.71 4.93
N GLU A 157 -2.82 -14.42 6.04
CA GLU A 157 -4.11 -14.49 6.73
C GLU A 157 -4.53 -13.12 7.24
N GLU A 158 -3.62 -12.36 7.83
CA GLU A 158 -3.86 -10.99 8.28
C GLU A 158 -4.25 -10.07 7.11
N PHE A 159 -3.53 -10.13 5.99
CA PHE A 159 -3.90 -9.41 4.77
C PHE A 159 -5.31 -9.79 4.28
N ASN A 160 -5.61 -11.07 4.20
CA ASN A 160 -6.92 -11.54 3.74
C ASN A 160 -8.06 -11.06 4.65
N LYS A 161 -7.81 -10.98 5.96
CA LYS A 161 -8.76 -10.46 6.95
C LYS A 161 -9.10 -9.00 6.67
N PHE A 162 -8.12 -8.17 6.37
CA PHE A 162 -8.28 -6.71 6.25
C PHE A 162 -8.43 -6.20 4.81
N ASN A 163 -8.11 -7.00 3.80
CA ASN A 163 -8.11 -6.59 2.40
C ASN A 163 -9.45 -5.95 1.96
N LYS A 164 -10.58 -6.51 2.37
CA LYS A 164 -11.89 -5.93 2.05
C LYS A 164 -12.04 -4.52 2.61
N LEU A 165 -11.66 -4.31 3.88
CA LEU A 165 -11.73 -3.01 4.55
C LEU A 165 -10.80 -1.98 3.88
N VAL A 166 -9.56 -2.37 3.56
CA VAL A 166 -8.59 -1.51 2.85
C VAL A 166 -9.11 -1.09 1.47
N ARG A 167 -9.77 -2.00 0.75
CA ARG A 167 -10.29 -1.73 -0.61
C ARG A 167 -11.56 -0.91 -0.64
N THR A 168 -12.42 -1.01 0.36
CA THR A 168 -13.79 -0.45 0.31
C THR A 168 -14.08 0.57 1.41
N GLY A 169 -13.25 0.64 2.44
CA GLY A 169 -13.40 1.57 3.56
C GLY A 169 -13.04 3.01 3.20
N ASP A 170 -13.35 3.92 4.12
CA ASP A 170 -12.87 5.30 4.06
C ASP A 170 -11.43 5.34 4.56
N HIS A 171 -10.51 5.84 3.73
CA HIS A 171 -9.09 5.95 4.05
C HIS A 171 -8.77 7.30 4.67
N TYR A 172 -8.17 7.29 5.87
CA TYR A 172 -7.68 8.48 6.56
C TYR A 172 -6.17 8.41 6.73
N ARG A 173 -5.47 9.39 6.18
CA ARG A 173 -4.04 9.62 6.43
C ARG A 173 -3.94 10.35 7.77
N ILE A 174 -3.41 9.68 8.78
CA ILE A 174 -3.28 10.20 10.14
C ILE A 174 -1.90 10.80 10.36
N GLY A 175 -0.85 10.07 9.96
CA GLY A 175 0.52 10.55 9.91
C GLY A 175 0.84 11.23 8.57
N ASN A 176 2.00 11.92 8.54
CA ASN A 176 2.52 12.52 7.32
C ASN A 176 4.05 12.56 7.37
N MET A 177 4.70 11.61 6.71
CA MET A 177 6.16 11.49 6.63
C MET A 177 6.85 12.70 5.97
N PHE A 178 6.12 13.58 5.31
CA PHE A 178 6.68 14.84 4.77
C PHE A 178 6.77 15.94 5.83
N GLU A 179 5.99 15.85 6.91
CA GLU A 179 5.99 16.81 8.03
C GLU A 179 6.79 16.30 9.21
N ASP A 180 6.59 15.03 9.61
CA ASP A 180 7.32 14.36 10.69
C ASP A 180 7.80 12.99 10.21
N ASN A 181 9.06 12.87 9.87
CA ASN A 181 9.67 11.64 9.36
C ASN A 181 10.01 10.60 10.44
N THR A 182 9.51 10.77 11.65
CA THR A 182 9.76 9.82 12.76
C THR A 182 8.69 8.77 12.90
N TRP A 183 7.53 8.97 12.30
CA TRP A 183 6.40 8.03 12.35
C TRP A 183 5.41 8.27 11.20
N ASP A 184 4.60 7.25 10.92
CA ASP A 184 3.42 7.36 10.07
C ASP A 184 2.26 6.55 10.63
N ALA A 185 1.02 6.88 10.23
CA ALA A 185 -0.16 6.14 10.61
C ALA A 185 -1.29 6.34 9.61
N TRP A 186 -2.04 5.28 9.37
CA TRP A 186 -3.21 5.26 8.50
C TRP A 186 -4.39 4.61 9.19
N GLU A 187 -5.57 4.92 8.70
CA GLU A 187 -6.80 4.33 9.20
C GLU A 187 -7.75 4.05 8.04
N PHE A 188 -8.37 2.90 8.06
CA PHE A 188 -9.47 2.53 7.17
C PHE A 188 -10.71 2.26 8.00
N VAL A 189 -11.82 2.90 7.67
CA VAL A 189 -13.08 2.77 8.39
C VAL A 189 -14.14 2.21 7.46
N ALA A 190 -14.85 1.16 7.88
CA ALA A 190 -15.96 0.60 7.13
C ALA A 190 -17.03 1.67 6.83
N LYS A 191 -17.69 1.60 5.68
CA LYS A 191 -18.73 2.58 5.29
C LYS A 191 -19.89 2.68 6.28
N ASP A 192 -20.24 1.57 6.93
CA ASP A 192 -21.26 1.48 7.96
C ASP A 192 -20.75 1.76 9.39
N LYS A 193 -19.44 2.10 9.50
CA LYS A 193 -18.75 2.38 10.77
C LYS A 193 -18.70 1.17 11.73
N SER A 194 -18.90 -0.04 11.22
CA SER A 194 -18.89 -1.26 12.02
C SER A 194 -17.50 -1.64 12.52
N GLU A 195 -16.46 -1.26 11.78
CA GLU A 195 -15.07 -1.56 12.11
C GLU A 195 -14.11 -0.48 11.60
N ALA A 196 -12.93 -0.42 12.21
CA ALA A 196 -11.82 0.42 11.76
C ALA A 196 -10.49 -0.31 11.96
N LEU A 197 -9.64 -0.24 10.94
CA LEU A 197 -8.26 -0.71 10.97
C LEU A 197 -7.34 0.50 11.10
N PHE A 198 -6.54 0.51 12.16
CA PHE A 198 -5.52 1.54 12.38
C PHE A 198 -4.15 0.92 12.31
N GLU A 199 -3.27 1.50 11.49
CA GLU A 199 -1.88 1.10 11.38
C GLU A 199 -0.96 2.23 11.85
N PHE A 200 0.07 1.86 12.60
CA PHE A 200 1.11 2.76 13.07
C PHE A 200 2.49 2.19 12.76
N VAL A 201 3.36 3.04 12.22
CA VAL A 201 4.76 2.73 11.96
C VAL A 201 5.65 3.75 12.69
N GLN A 202 6.47 3.28 13.62
CA GLN A 202 7.54 4.05 14.21
C GLN A 202 8.78 3.94 13.33
N VAL A 203 9.17 5.03 12.70
CA VAL A 203 10.36 5.09 11.83
C VAL A 203 11.61 5.31 12.64
N LEU A 204 11.54 6.17 13.65
CA LEU A 204 12.67 6.52 14.51
C LEU A 204 12.26 6.50 15.97
N GLY A 205 12.85 5.61 16.75
CA GLY A 205 12.74 5.59 18.22
C GLY A 205 13.61 6.66 18.85
N ARG A 206 13.05 7.44 19.77
CA ARG A 206 13.80 8.49 20.47
C ARG A 206 13.85 8.22 21.98
N PRO A 207 14.98 8.46 22.65
CA PRO A 207 15.05 8.33 24.12
C PRO A 207 14.14 9.38 24.76
N ASN A 208 13.49 9.00 25.86
CA ASN A 208 12.60 9.86 26.63
C ASN A 208 11.42 10.44 25.83
N GLU A 209 11.03 9.80 24.73
CA GLU A 209 9.82 10.20 24.02
C GLU A 209 8.60 10.02 24.92
N ARG A 210 7.82 11.10 25.05
CA ARG A 210 6.58 11.06 25.83
C ARG A 210 5.53 10.27 25.05
N SER A 211 4.53 9.76 25.79
CA SER A 211 3.40 9.09 25.15
C SER A 211 2.78 9.94 24.05
N ARG A 212 2.67 9.38 22.86
CA ARG A 212 2.01 10.01 21.72
C ARG A 212 0.54 9.62 21.71
N ARG A 213 -0.34 10.63 21.69
CA ARG A 213 -1.77 10.40 21.48
C ARG A 213 -2.13 10.66 20.04
N ILE A 214 -2.70 9.64 19.39
CA ILE A 214 -3.14 9.70 18.00
C ILE A 214 -4.66 9.64 17.98
N LYS A 215 -5.28 10.62 17.32
CA LYS A 215 -6.73 10.70 17.17
C LYS A 215 -7.17 9.93 15.94
N LEU A 216 -8.10 9.01 16.12
CA LEU A 216 -8.76 8.31 15.03
C LEU A 216 -9.75 9.25 14.31
N LYS A 217 -10.22 8.83 13.15
CA LYS A 217 -11.15 9.59 12.33
C LYS A 217 -12.31 8.71 11.85
N GLY A 218 -13.38 9.35 11.41
CA GLY A 218 -14.46 8.68 10.67
C GLY A 218 -15.35 7.72 11.46
N LEU A 219 -15.12 7.54 12.76
CA LEU A 219 -15.95 6.69 13.61
C LEU A 219 -17.30 7.34 13.93
N GLU A 220 -18.25 6.54 14.41
CA GLU A 220 -19.53 7.05 14.93
C GLU A 220 -19.33 7.53 16.39
N ALA A 221 -19.56 8.81 16.65
CA ALA A 221 -19.21 9.45 17.91
C ALA A 221 -19.89 8.81 19.13
N ASP A 222 -21.19 8.49 18.98
CA ASP A 222 -22.04 7.98 20.08
C ASP A 222 -22.00 6.46 20.22
N ALA A 223 -21.33 5.76 19.29
CA ALA A 223 -21.12 4.32 19.37
C ALA A 223 -19.92 3.97 20.23
N TYR A 224 -19.92 2.75 20.76
CA TYR A 224 -18.78 2.18 21.47
C TYR A 224 -18.02 1.21 20.57
N TYR A 225 -16.68 1.21 20.74
CA TYR A 225 -15.77 0.32 20.04
C TYR A 225 -14.85 -0.37 21.04
N TYR A 226 -14.39 -1.55 20.71
CA TYR A 226 -13.31 -2.23 21.43
C TYR A 226 -12.20 -2.60 20.46
N GLU A 227 -10.96 -2.62 20.94
CA GLU A 227 -9.85 -3.19 20.18
C GLU A 227 -9.93 -4.72 20.30
N GLU A 228 -9.77 -5.43 19.17
CA GLU A 228 -10.04 -6.86 19.03
C GLU A 228 -9.36 -7.73 20.10
N ASN A 229 -8.12 -7.36 20.51
CA ASN A 229 -7.38 -8.08 21.56
C ASN A 229 -7.75 -7.64 22.98
N GLU A 230 -8.59 -6.60 23.13
CA GLU A 230 -9.05 -6.08 24.43
C GLU A 230 -10.59 -5.91 24.46
N PRO A 231 -11.38 -6.98 24.23
CA PRO A 231 -12.83 -6.88 24.01
C PRO A 231 -13.62 -6.33 25.21
N ASP A 232 -13.06 -6.41 26.40
CA ASP A 232 -13.67 -5.88 27.62
C ASP A 232 -13.53 -4.35 27.77
N LYS A 233 -12.62 -3.73 27.00
CA LYS A 233 -12.37 -2.28 27.05
C LYS A 233 -13.13 -1.54 25.97
N LYS A 234 -14.32 -1.09 26.32
CA LYS A 234 -15.17 -0.30 25.42
C LYS A 234 -14.86 1.18 25.53
N ILE A 235 -14.62 1.82 24.40
CA ILE A 235 -14.28 3.24 24.26
C ILE A 235 -15.26 3.87 23.28
N SER A 236 -15.83 5.03 23.60
CA SER A 236 -16.73 5.71 22.65
C SER A 236 -15.95 6.21 21.42
N GLY A 237 -16.61 6.23 20.26
CA GLY A 237 -16.04 6.80 19.04
C GLY A 237 -15.62 8.25 19.24
N ALA A 238 -16.41 9.04 19.99
CA ALA A 238 -16.04 10.41 20.37
C ALA A 238 -14.70 10.45 21.14
N ALA A 239 -14.47 9.54 22.09
CA ALA A 239 -13.21 9.48 22.83
C ALA A 239 -12.03 9.08 21.92
N LEU A 240 -12.21 8.10 21.05
CA LEU A 240 -11.19 7.70 20.07
C LEU A 240 -10.82 8.84 19.12
N MET A 241 -11.80 9.62 18.67
CA MET A 241 -11.59 10.74 17.73
C MET A 241 -11.08 12.01 18.39
N ASN A 242 -11.41 12.29 19.65
CA ASN A 242 -11.05 13.56 20.32
C ASN A 242 -9.90 13.43 21.31
N ALA A 243 -9.88 12.38 22.14
CA ALA A 243 -8.80 12.10 23.08
C ALA A 243 -7.71 11.21 22.47
N GLY A 244 -8.08 10.38 21.49
CA GLY A 244 -7.17 9.49 20.77
C GLY A 244 -6.70 8.29 21.60
N ILE A 245 -5.97 7.41 20.93
CA ILE A 245 -5.27 6.26 21.52
C ILE A 245 -3.87 6.67 21.97
N ASN A 246 -3.40 6.08 23.07
CA ASN A 246 -2.05 6.33 23.56
C ASN A 246 -1.09 5.26 23.03
N ILE A 247 -0.30 5.60 22.02
CA ILE A 247 0.65 4.66 21.39
C ILE A 247 1.72 4.19 22.38
N ALA A 248 2.09 4.98 23.41
CA ALA A 248 3.08 4.55 24.39
C ALA A 248 2.60 3.39 25.29
N LYS A 249 1.29 3.19 25.47
CA LYS A 249 0.76 1.99 26.16
C LYS A 249 0.99 0.70 25.34
N ILE A 250 1.23 0.84 24.07
CA ILE A 250 1.55 -0.26 23.16
C ILE A 250 2.99 -0.78 23.42
N TRP A 251 3.81 -0.01 24.16
CA TRP A 251 5.21 -0.36 24.47
C TRP A 251 5.39 -1.50 25.46
N ASN A 252 4.44 -1.71 26.36
CA ASN A 252 4.57 -2.68 27.44
C ASN A 252 4.37 -4.12 26.93
N GLY A 253 5.33 -4.62 26.16
CA GLY A 253 5.40 -6.01 25.72
C GLY A 253 5.03 -6.26 24.26
N ASP A 254 4.57 -5.28 23.51
CA ASP A 254 4.02 -5.45 22.15
C ASP A 254 4.99 -5.14 21.00
N GLY A 255 6.28 -4.96 21.26
CA GLY A 255 7.30 -4.89 20.22
C GLY A 255 7.45 -3.58 19.45
N LEU A 256 6.88 -2.46 19.91
CA LEU A 256 7.24 -1.11 19.42
C LEU A 256 8.47 -0.60 20.17
N TYR A 257 9.59 -1.27 19.97
CA TYR A 257 10.86 -0.90 20.57
C TYR A 257 11.92 -0.74 19.49
N GLY A 258 12.54 0.43 19.44
CA GLY A 258 13.56 0.74 18.45
C GLY A 258 12.98 1.37 17.16
N ASP A 259 13.80 1.36 16.12
CA ASP A 259 13.44 1.90 14.81
C ASP A 259 12.66 0.90 13.97
N PHE A 260 11.90 1.40 13.02
CA PHE A 260 11.18 0.61 12.00
C PHE A 260 10.22 -0.44 12.56
N CYS A 261 9.57 -0.13 13.69
CA CYS A 261 8.56 -1.00 14.28
C CYS A 261 7.15 -0.60 13.83
N SER A 262 6.23 -1.57 13.80
CA SER A 262 4.85 -1.29 13.42
C SER A 262 3.83 -2.05 14.25
N LYS A 263 2.61 -1.52 14.30
CA LYS A 263 1.46 -2.17 14.92
C LYS A 263 0.18 -1.88 14.15
N ILE A 264 -0.67 -2.91 14.07
CA ILE A 264 -2.05 -2.80 13.61
C ILE A 264 -2.96 -2.93 14.82
N LEU A 265 -4.01 -2.11 14.88
CA LEU A 265 -5.11 -2.17 15.82
C LEU A 265 -6.42 -2.27 15.06
N HIS A 266 -7.25 -3.24 15.41
CA HIS A 266 -8.56 -3.45 14.81
C HIS A 266 -9.64 -3.08 15.82
N PHE A 267 -10.42 -2.07 15.51
CA PHE A 267 -11.53 -1.60 16.33
C PHE A 267 -12.84 -2.12 15.77
N ILE A 268 -13.66 -2.72 16.63
CA ILE A 268 -14.95 -3.30 16.28
C ILE A 268 -16.03 -2.58 17.08
N LYS A 269 -17.09 -2.18 16.40
CA LYS A 269 -18.27 -1.55 17.01
C LYS A 269 -19.05 -2.57 17.83
N VAL A 270 -19.51 -2.17 19.02
CA VAL A 270 -20.30 -3.00 19.93
C VAL A 270 -21.74 -3.15 19.44
#